data_33c90503968d852b705c839d09321740
#
_entry.id   33c90503968d852b705c839d09321740
#
_cell.length_a   1.000
_cell.length_b   1.000
_cell.length_c   1.000
_cell.angle_alpha   90.00
_cell.angle_beta   90.00
_cell.angle_gamma   90.00
#
_symmetry.space_group_name_H-M   'P 1'
#
loop_
_entity.id
_entity.type
_entity.pdbx_description
1 polymer ?
#
loop_
_entity_poly.entity_id
_entity_poly.type
_entity_poly.pdbx_seq_one_letter_code
_entity_poly.pdbx_strand_id
1 'polypeptide(L)'
;MNMNSRKKRFAAILLAGITFICTSGITHAQVKADPVQEENVEEKIQQMSLAEKIAQLFFITPETLAGNAVSAGDTTRGAYEAYPVGGIILMSANIESYDQVKNLIAGYQQMSQETGGVPIFVGVDEEGGIVSRIAKSGIMETPVYDSMQAIGQTGDSLKAYETGCQIGSYLSELGFNVDFAPVADVLTNPQNTVIGSRSFGSDPSIDGAMVASEVKGLHTKGMLSTLKHFPGHGDTYEDSHEGKSYVYKTREELENCEWIPFKKGIEAGSDFVMMGHISCPGITGDDTPASLSYTICTEILRDQLGFQGLVITDAMNMGAVANEYASGDAAVRAVQAGADMILMPADFSAAYAGVRNAVQNGTITEERINESVRRILAVKNKINTAE
;
A
#
# COMPACT_ATOMS: atom_id res chain seq x y z
N MET A 1 -23.76 88.23 -30.04
CA MET A 1 -24.94 87.35 -29.87
C MET A 1 -24.52 86.01 -29.35
N ASN A 2 -24.87 85.81 -28.12
CA ASN A 2 -25.22 84.60 -27.40
C ASN A 2 -24.36 83.30 -27.60
N MET A 3 -23.76 82.93 -26.48
CA MET A 3 -24.16 81.90 -25.50
C MET A 3 -23.51 80.51 -25.85
N ASN A 4 -22.98 79.79 -25.06
CA ASN A 4 -23.05 79.48 -23.64
C ASN A 4 -21.90 78.59 -23.20
N SER A 5 -21.40 78.80 -22.04
CA SER A 5 -20.47 78.02 -21.27
C SER A 5 -20.95 76.58 -20.98
N ARG A 6 -20.15 75.63 -21.05
CA ARG A 6 -20.24 74.46 -20.16
C ARG A 6 -18.83 73.95 -19.74
N LYS A 7 -18.53 74.22 -18.49
CA LYS A 7 -17.41 73.69 -17.76
C LYS A 7 -17.51 72.15 -17.68
N LYS A 8 -16.55 71.43 -18.19
CA LYS A 8 -16.37 70.00 -17.83
C LYS A 8 -15.31 69.92 -16.75
N ARG A 9 -15.71 69.48 -15.57
CA ARG A 9 -14.85 69.08 -14.46
C ARG A 9 -14.23 67.72 -14.81
N PHE A 10 -12.89 67.67 -14.89
CA PHE A 10 -12.14 66.41 -14.89
C PHE A 10 -12.00 65.95 -13.45
N ALA A 11 -12.62 64.83 -13.10
CA ALA A 11 -12.35 64.09 -11.87
C ALA A 11 -11.15 63.18 -12.13
N ALA A 12 -10.06 63.39 -11.40
CA ALA A 12 -8.91 62.47 -11.39
C ALA A 12 -9.29 61.27 -10.52
N ILE A 13 -9.38 60.10 -11.11
CA ILE A 13 -9.52 58.83 -10.38
C ILE A 13 -8.08 58.33 -10.08
N LEU A 14 -7.74 58.38 -8.79
CA LEU A 14 -6.52 57.79 -8.25
C LEU A 14 -6.75 56.26 -8.18
N LEU A 15 -6.06 55.52 -9.07
CA LEU A 15 -6.07 54.06 -9.03
C LEU A 15 -5.02 53.60 -8.01
N ALA A 16 -5.45 53.29 -6.79
CA ALA A 16 -4.61 52.61 -5.82
C ALA A 16 -4.50 51.13 -6.21
N GLY A 17 -3.36 50.74 -6.75
CA GLY A 17 -3.01 49.33 -7.04
C GLY A 17 -2.79 48.57 -5.72
N ILE A 18 -3.77 47.79 -5.33
CA ILE A 18 -3.59 46.78 -4.24
C ILE A 18 -2.94 45.55 -4.90
N THR A 19 -1.65 45.39 -4.68
CA THR A 19 -0.95 44.13 -5.04
C THR A 19 -1.36 43.08 -4.02
N PHE A 20 -2.26 42.18 -4.41
CA PHE A 20 -2.59 41.00 -3.63
C PHE A 20 -1.44 39.98 -3.81
N ILE A 21 -0.57 39.87 -2.80
CA ILE A 21 0.39 38.77 -2.72
C ILE A 21 -0.42 37.56 -2.24
N CYS A 22 -0.86 36.71 -3.18
CA CYS A 22 -1.36 35.37 -2.85
C CYS A 22 -0.19 34.50 -2.39
N THR A 23 0.08 34.45 -1.09
CA THR A 23 0.81 33.34 -0.49
C THR A 23 -0.13 32.15 -0.47
N SER A 24 -0.03 31.28 -1.48
CA SER A 24 -0.69 29.97 -1.46
C SER A 24 0.00 29.08 -0.44
N GLY A 25 -0.36 29.24 0.81
CA GLY A 25 -0.15 28.23 1.83
C GLY A 25 -1.05 27.05 1.47
N ILE A 26 -0.48 25.98 0.91
CA ILE A 26 -1.15 24.69 0.80
C ILE A 26 -1.26 24.16 2.22
N THR A 27 -2.35 24.49 2.92
CA THR A 27 -2.72 23.78 4.13
C THR A 27 -3.21 22.40 3.69
N HIS A 28 -2.39 21.38 3.93
CA HIS A 28 -2.88 20.00 3.92
C HIS A 28 -3.99 19.93 4.96
N ALA A 29 -5.22 19.85 4.50
CA ALA A 29 -6.33 19.52 5.37
C ALA A 29 -6.09 18.06 5.82
N GLN A 30 -5.54 17.88 7.01
CA GLN A 30 -5.61 16.60 7.71
C GLN A 30 -7.10 16.30 7.86
N VAL A 31 -7.55 15.25 7.18
CA VAL A 31 -8.86 14.65 7.48
C VAL A 31 -8.72 14.14 8.91
N LYS A 32 -9.26 14.89 9.87
CA LYS A 32 -9.35 14.41 11.25
C LYS A 32 -10.27 13.20 11.22
N ALA A 33 -9.79 12.07 11.71
CA ALA A 33 -10.63 10.91 11.95
C ALA A 33 -11.83 11.30 12.84
N ASP A 34 -12.93 10.59 12.67
CA ASP A 34 -14.10 10.79 13.51
C ASP A 34 -13.74 10.44 14.96
N PRO A 35 -13.91 11.32 15.94
CA PRO A 35 -13.56 11.07 17.33
C PRO A 35 -14.17 9.77 17.90
N VAL A 36 -15.36 9.39 17.44
CA VAL A 36 -16.03 8.14 17.85
C VAL A 36 -15.31 6.91 17.28
N GLN A 37 -14.77 7.00 16.05
CA GLN A 37 -13.99 5.90 15.48
C GLN A 37 -12.62 5.77 16.14
N GLU A 38 -11.97 6.88 16.51
CA GLU A 38 -10.70 6.86 17.24
C GLU A 38 -10.87 6.24 18.64
N GLU A 39 -11.94 6.60 19.37
CA GLU A 39 -12.23 6.05 20.70
C GLU A 39 -12.44 4.52 20.63
N ASN A 40 -13.19 4.02 19.66
CA ASN A 40 -13.39 2.60 19.43
C ASN A 40 -12.09 1.85 19.10
N VAL A 41 -11.16 2.45 18.38
CA VAL A 41 -9.86 1.84 18.06
C VAL A 41 -9.00 1.69 19.32
N GLU A 42 -8.91 2.74 20.15
CA GLU A 42 -8.12 2.70 21.40
C GLU A 42 -8.69 1.69 22.40
N GLU A 43 -10.02 1.64 22.57
CA GLU A 43 -10.67 0.63 23.42
C GLU A 43 -10.34 -0.79 22.94
N LYS A 44 -10.35 -1.01 21.61
CA LYS A 44 -10.02 -2.30 21.03
C LYS A 44 -8.57 -2.69 21.29
N ILE A 45 -7.62 -1.75 21.11
CA ILE A 45 -6.20 -1.97 21.42
C ILE A 45 -6.00 -2.37 22.88
N GLN A 46 -6.71 -1.72 23.82
CA GLN A 46 -6.63 -2.05 25.25
C GLN A 46 -7.18 -3.44 25.59
N GLN A 47 -8.13 -3.95 24.81
CA GLN A 47 -8.69 -5.29 25.00
C GLN A 47 -7.80 -6.40 24.43
N MET A 48 -6.95 -6.08 23.44
CA MET A 48 -6.07 -7.05 22.80
C MET A 48 -4.87 -7.40 23.68
N SER A 49 -4.57 -8.68 23.77
CA SER A 49 -3.30 -9.16 24.34
C SER A 49 -2.12 -8.77 23.43
N LEU A 50 -0.90 -8.73 23.96
CA LEU A 50 0.29 -8.51 23.15
C LEU A 50 0.44 -9.55 22.01
N ALA A 51 0.03 -10.80 22.26
CA ALA A 51 0.07 -11.85 21.27
C ALA A 51 -0.86 -11.57 20.08
N GLU A 52 -2.07 -11.12 20.32
CA GLU A 52 -3.02 -10.71 19.28
C GLU A 52 -2.54 -9.46 18.53
N LYS A 53 -2.03 -8.47 19.23
CA LYS A 53 -1.45 -7.26 18.63
C LYS A 53 -0.33 -7.61 17.65
N ILE A 54 0.61 -8.47 18.06
CA ILE A 54 1.72 -8.91 17.20
C ILE A 54 1.19 -9.70 16.00
N ALA A 55 0.21 -10.59 16.19
CA ALA A 55 -0.38 -11.35 15.08
C ALA A 55 -0.99 -10.44 14.01
N GLN A 56 -1.62 -9.31 14.40
CA GLN A 56 -2.17 -8.35 13.45
C GLN A 56 -1.13 -7.75 12.49
N LEU A 57 0.16 -7.76 12.84
CA LEU A 57 1.22 -7.24 11.97
C LEU A 57 1.56 -8.19 10.80
N PHE A 58 0.99 -9.39 10.75
CA PHE A 58 1.35 -10.37 9.72
C PHE A 58 0.27 -10.50 8.64
N PHE A 59 0.74 -10.56 7.40
CA PHE A 59 -0.05 -10.83 6.20
C PHE A 59 0.55 -12.08 5.54
N ILE A 60 -0.13 -13.22 5.61
CA ILE A 60 0.44 -14.53 5.23
C ILE A 60 -0.49 -15.31 4.29
N THR A 61 -0.01 -16.40 3.71
CA THR A 61 -0.85 -17.27 2.88
C THR A 61 -1.67 -18.26 3.73
N PRO A 62 -2.79 -18.81 3.22
CA PRO A 62 -3.60 -19.83 3.91
C PRO A 62 -2.77 -21.04 4.40
N GLU A 63 -1.89 -21.54 3.53
CA GLU A 63 -1.06 -22.70 3.85
C GLU A 63 0.01 -22.39 4.91
N THR A 64 0.50 -21.17 4.98
CA THR A 64 1.41 -20.74 6.05
C THR A 64 0.72 -20.77 7.41
N LEU A 65 -0.55 -20.40 7.47
CA LEU A 65 -1.32 -20.41 8.73
C LEU A 65 -1.67 -21.83 9.18
N ALA A 66 -2.21 -22.66 8.27
CA ALA A 66 -2.91 -23.89 8.64
C ALA A 66 -2.53 -25.12 7.76
N GLY A 67 -1.54 -25.01 6.89
CA GLY A 67 -1.13 -26.09 5.98
C GLY A 67 -2.15 -26.38 4.86
N ASN A 68 -3.25 -25.62 4.76
CA ASN A 68 -4.29 -25.83 3.75
C ASN A 68 -4.41 -24.58 2.86
N ALA A 69 -4.21 -24.80 1.57
CA ALA A 69 -4.15 -23.72 0.58
C ALA A 69 -5.53 -23.25 0.07
N VAL A 70 -6.57 -24.11 0.09
CA VAL A 70 -7.79 -23.90 -0.71
C VAL A 70 -9.11 -23.96 0.09
N SER A 71 -9.05 -24.24 1.40
CA SER A 71 -10.25 -24.24 2.24
C SER A 71 -10.00 -23.71 3.66
N ALA A 72 -11.04 -23.17 4.27
CA ALA A 72 -11.03 -22.68 5.64
C ALA A 72 -11.98 -23.55 6.48
N GLY A 73 -11.44 -24.56 7.15
CA GLY A 73 -12.16 -25.51 8.01
C GLY A 73 -11.74 -25.42 9.47
N ASP A 74 -12.06 -26.46 10.27
CA ASP A 74 -11.80 -26.48 11.72
C ASP A 74 -10.30 -26.35 12.06
N THR A 75 -9.42 -26.97 11.26
CA THR A 75 -7.96 -26.82 11.43
C THR A 75 -7.53 -25.39 11.24
N THR A 76 -8.07 -24.70 10.22
CA THR A 76 -7.81 -23.28 9.96
C THR A 76 -8.33 -22.41 11.10
N ARG A 77 -9.52 -22.74 11.64
CA ARG A 77 -10.11 -22.05 12.80
C ARG A 77 -9.19 -22.12 14.00
N GLY A 78 -8.74 -23.32 14.39
CA GLY A 78 -7.83 -23.47 15.53
C GLY A 78 -6.50 -22.76 15.36
N ALA A 79 -5.96 -22.75 14.12
CA ALA A 79 -4.75 -22.01 13.81
C ALA A 79 -4.97 -20.49 13.87
N TYR A 80 -6.10 -19.99 13.36
CA TYR A 80 -6.46 -18.58 13.43
C TYR A 80 -6.71 -18.09 14.86
N GLU A 81 -7.38 -18.89 15.70
CA GLU A 81 -7.57 -18.59 17.12
C GLU A 81 -6.22 -18.48 17.86
N ALA A 82 -5.24 -19.31 17.49
CA ALA A 82 -3.89 -19.26 18.06
C ALA A 82 -3.08 -18.06 17.55
N TYR A 83 -3.27 -17.68 16.28
CA TYR A 83 -2.58 -16.58 15.60
C TYR A 83 -3.58 -15.78 14.76
N PRO A 84 -4.32 -14.83 15.36
CA PRO A 84 -5.28 -14.00 14.63
C PRO A 84 -4.56 -12.96 13.76
N VAL A 85 -4.00 -13.42 12.64
CA VAL A 85 -3.21 -12.60 11.73
C VAL A 85 -4.04 -11.46 11.11
N GLY A 86 -3.36 -10.36 10.79
CA GLY A 86 -3.99 -9.17 10.26
C GLY A 86 -4.53 -9.34 8.84
N GLY A 87 -3.89 -10.21 8.04
CA GLY A 87 -4.27 -10.44 6.65
C GLY A 87 -3.86 -11.80 6.09
N ILE A 88 -4.60 -12.21 5.06
CA ILE A 88 -4.36 -13.41 4.23
C ILE A 88 -4.24 -12.98 2.77
N ILE A 89 -3.11 -13.31 2.13
CA ILE A 89 -2.91 -13.13 0.68
C ILE A 89 -3.20 -14.43 -0.05
N LEU A 90 -3.99 -14.35 -1.14
CA LEU A 90 -4.23 -15.48 -2.02
C LEU A 90 -3.29 -15.41 -3.24
N MET A 91 -2.51 -16.47 -3.39
CA MET A 91 -1.64 -16.69 -4.54
C MET A 91 -2.34 -17.63 -5.53
N SER A 92 -1.77 -17.83 -6.72
CA SER A 92 -2.38 -18.71 -7.74
C SER A 92 -2.70 -20.13 -7.24
N ALA A 93 -1.92 -20.66 -6.29
CA ALA A 93 -2.15 -21.96 -5.68
C ALA A 93 -3.40 -22.03 -4.77
N ASN A 94 -3.94 -20.87 -4.39
CA ASN A 94 -5.13 -20.78 -3.54
C ASN A 94 -6.43 -20.60 -4.35
N ILE A 95 -6.35 -20.58 -5.69
CA ILE A 95 -7.44 -20.21 -6.59
C ILE A 95 -7.75 -21.40 -7.51
N GLU A 96 -8.86 -22.09 -7.26
CA GLU A 96 -9.30 -23.25 -8.03
C GLU A 96 -10.63 -23.03 -8.77
N SER A 97 -11.58 -22.34 -8.14
CA SER A 97 -12.88 -22.02 -8.73
C SER A 97 -13.53 -20.81 -8.05
N TYR A 98 -14.50 -20.20 -8.70
CA TYR A 98 -15.24 -19.07 -8.18
C TYR A 98 -15.83 -19.34 -6.77
N ASP A 99 -16.59 -20.44 -6.64
CA ASP A 99 -17.22 -20.79 -5.36
C ASP A 99 -16.20 -21.14 -4.28
N GLN A 100 -15.09 -21.80 -4.66
CA GLN A 100 -14.03 -22.14 -3.71
C GLN A 100 -13.39 -20.88 -3.14
N VAL A 101 -13.02 -19.89 -3.98
CA VAL A 101 -12.42 -18.62 -3.53
C VAL A 101 -13.38 -17.86 -2.62
N LYS A 102 -14.65 -17.72 -3.02
CA LYS A 102 -15.67 -17.07 -2.17
C LYS A 102 -15.82 -17.74 -0.82
N ASN A 103 -15.90 -19.06 -0.79
CA ASN A 103 -16.05 -19.80 0.45
C ASN A 103 -14.79 -19.70 1.33
N LEU A 104 -13.60 -19.73 0.74
CA LEU A 104 -12.33 -19.55 1.45
C LEU A 104 -12.28 -18.17 2.12
N ILE A 105 -12.59 -17.10 1.38
CA ILE A 105 -12.60 -15.72 1.89
C ILE A 105 -13.67 -15.55 2.98
N ALA A 106 -14.89 -16.01 2.71
CA ALA A 106 -15.99 -15.94 3.69
C ALA A 106 -15.65 -16.68 4.99
N GLY A 107 -14.98 -17.83 4.88
CA GLY A 107 -14.51 -18.59 6.05
C GLY A 107 -13.52 -17.80 6.91
N TYR A 108 -12.54 -17.13 6.31
CA TYR A 108 -11.61 -16.27 7.04
C TYR A 108 -12.31 -15.06 7.67
N GLN A 109 -13.22 -14.39 6.96
CA GLN A 109 -13.98 -13.27 7.52
C GLN A 109 -14.84 -13.72 8.72
N GLN A 110 -15.52 -14.88 8.62
CA GLN A 110 -16.29 -15.43 9.72
C GLN A 110 -15.40 -15.74 10.94
N MET A 111 -14.25 -16.41 10.74
CA MET A 111 -13.32 -16.72 11.83
C MET A 111 -12.80 -15.45 12.50
N SER A 112 -12.46 -14.45 11.72
CA SER A 112 -11.98 -13.16 12.21
C SER A 112 -13.03 -12.44 13.06
N GLN A 113 -14.27 -12.45 12.61
CA GLN A 113 -15.39 -11.86 13.34
C GLN A 113 -15.68 -12.59 14.67
N GLU A 114 -15.63 -13.93 14.66
CA GLU A 114 -15.87 -14.75 15.86
C GLU A 114 -14.73 -14.66 16.88
N THR A 115 -13.47 -14.57 16.42
CA THR A 115 -12.29 -14.53 17.31
C THR A 115 -12.08 -13.16 17.93
N GLY A 116 -12.19 -12.09 17.15
CA GLY A 116 -11.79 -10.77 17.62
C GLY A 116 -12.77 -9.65 17.27
N GLY A 117 -13.81 -9.91 16.46
CA GLY A 117 -14.73 -8.87 15.99
C GLY A 117 -14.05 -7.80 15.12
N VAL A 118 -12.92 -8.16 14.47
CA VAL A 118 -12.15 -7.27 13.60
C VAL A 118 -12.04 -7.94 12.24
N PRO A 119 -12.45 -7.31 11.13
CA PRO A 119 -12.34 -7.91 9.80
C PRO A 119 -10.88 -8.25 9.47
N ILE A 120 -10.67 -9.32 8.70
CA ILE A 120 -9.35 -9.66 8.20
C ILE A 120 -9.12 -9.01 6.82
N PHE A 121 -7.90 -8.54 6.56
CA PHE A 121 -7.51 -8.20 5.20
C PHE A 121 -7.42 -9.47 4.36
N VAL A 122 -8.03 -9.47 3.19
CA VAL A 122 -7.85 -10.53 2.19
C VAL A 122 -7.37 -9.89 0.91
N GLY A 123 -6.12 -10.14 0.59
CA GLY A 123 -5.40 -9.48 -0.49
C GLY A 123 -5.06 -10.41 -1.65
N VAL A 124 -4.77 -9.80 -2.78
CA VAL A 124 -4.30 -10.46 -4.01
C VAL A 124 -3.44 -9.49 -4.82
N ASP A 125 -2.54 -10.02 -5.66
CA ASP A 125 -1.86 -9.23 -6.70
C ASP A 125 -2.71 -9.28 -7.99
N GLU A 126 -3.48 -8.26 -8.22
CA GLU A 126 -4.29 -8.13 -9.45
C GLU A 126 -3.96 -6.80 -10.15
N GLU A 127 -2.69 -6.67 -10.57
CA GLU A 127 -2.18 -5.43 -11.18
C GLU A 127 -2.78 -5.12 -12.55
N GLY A 128 -3.38 -6.12 -13.18
CA GLY A 128 -3.67 -6.12 -14.61
C GLY A 128 -2.46 -6.59 -15.45
N GLY A 129 -2.65 -6.92 -16.70
CA GLY A 129 -1.58 -7.39 -17.59
C GLY A 129 -0.91 -8.68 -17.10
N ILE A 130 0.43 -8.66 -16.97
CA ILE A 130 1.19 -9.90 -16.68
C ILE A 130 1.06 -10.40 -15.24
N VAL A 131 0.72 -9.54 -14.30
CA VAL A 131 0.47 -9.91 -12.90
C VAL A 131 -1.03 -9.77 -12.63
N SER A 132 -1.73 -10.88 -12.74
CA SER A 132 -3.16 -11.01 -12.48
C SER A 132 -3.43 -12.44 -12.02
N ARG A 133 -3.91 -12.60 -10.80
CA ARG A 133 -4.18 -13.93 -10.24
C ARG A 133 -5.58 -14.41 -10.62
N ILE A 134 -6.57 -13.52 -10.52
CA ILE A 134 -7.98 -13.82 -10.80
C ILE A 134 -8.24 -13.80 -12.31
N ALA A 135 -7.89 -12.73 -13.01
CA ALA A 135 -8.16 -12.64 -14.45
C ALA A 135 -7.50 -13.76 -15.27
N LYS A 136 -6.33 -14.24 -14.85
CA LYS A 136 -5.62 -15.35 -15.52
C LYS A 136 -6.06 -16.74 -15.06
N SER A 137 -6.76 -16.87 -13.96
CA SER A 137 -7.20 -18.18 -13.45
C SER A 137 -8.32 -18.79 -14.29
N GLY A 138 -9.12 -17.96 -14.96
CA GLY A 138 -10.29 -18.41 -15.73
C GLY A 138 -11.48 -18.84 -14.88
N ILE A 139 -11.49 -18.55 -13.57
CA ILE A 139 -12.59 -18.92 -12.66
C ILE A 139 -13.84 -18.06 -12.87
N MET A 140 -13.70 -16.92 -13.55
CA MET A 140 -14.79 -16.03 -13.93
C MET A 140 -14.42 -15.22 -15.16
N GLU A 141 -15.43 -14.64 -15.82
CA GLU A 141 -15.19 -13.70 -16.92
C GLU A 141 -14.72 -12.36 -16.37
N THR A 142 -13.57 -11.90 -16.83
CA THR A 142 -12.96 -10.62 -16.44
C THR A 142 -12.44 -9.88 -17.68
N PRO A 143 -12.32 -8.56 -17.64
CA PRO A 143 -11.56 -7.82 -18.62
C PRO A 143 -10.10 -8.30 -18.65
N VAL A 144 -9.52 -8.36 -19.83
CA VAL A 144 -8.12 -8.71 -20.05
C VAL A 144 -7.37 -7.46 -20.53
N TYR A 145 -6.29 -7.15 -19.87
CA TYR A 145 -5.39 -6.04 -20.23
C TYR A 145 -4.09 -6.61 -20.80
N ASP A 146 -3.64 -6.07 -21.92
CA ASP A 146 -2.33 -6.46 -22.49
C ASP A 146 -1.19 -6.13 -21.55
N SER A 147 -1.20 -4.91 -21.01
CA SER A 147 -0.26 -4.45 -19.97
C SER A 147 -0.71 -3.12 -19.38
N MET A 148 -0.24 -2.76 -18.19
CA MET A 148 -0.46 -1.42 -17.63
C MET A 148 0.31 -0.36 -18.41
N GLN A 149 1.44 -0.72 -19.02
CA GLN A 149 2.17 0.16 -19.93
C GLN A 149 1.32 0.56 -21.16
N ALA A 150 0.50 -0.35 -21.71
CA ALA A 150 -0.41 -0.02 -22.79
C ALA A 150 -1.50 0.98 -22.36
N ILE A 151 -1.96 0.91 -21.11
CA ILE A 151 -2.87 1.90 -20.53
C ILE A 151 -2.14 3.26 -20.40
N GLY A 152 -0.92 3.26 -19.84
CA GLY A 152 -0.10 4.47 -19.69
C GLY A 152 0.21 5.17 -21.01
N GLN A 153 0.52 4.41 -22.08
CA GLN A 153 0.80 4.93 -23.42
C GLN A 153 -0.38 5.70 -24.03
N THR A 154 -1.60 5.50 -23.56
CA THR A 154 -2.76 6.28 -24.01
C THR A 154 -2.71 7.74 -23.55
N GLY A 155 -1.99 8.05 -22.47
CA GLY A 155 -1.99 9.35 -21.82
C GLY A 155 -3.34 9.75 -21.19
N ASP A 156 -4.34 8.85 -21.21
CA ASP A 156 -5.70 9.08 -20.74
C ASP A 156 -5.91 8.43 -19.35
N SER A 157 -5.81 9.22 -18.32
CA SER A 157 -5.97 8.75 -16.93
C SER A 157 -7.38 8.21 -16.60
N LEU A 158 -8.40 8.53 -17.43
CA LEU A 158 -9.74 7.93 -17.28
C LEU A 158 -9.68 6.42 -17.51
N LYS A 159 -8.81 5.94 -18.43
CA LYS A 159 -8.64 4.50 -18.65
C LYS A 159 -8.07 3.78 -17.43
N ALA A 160 -7.12 4.39 -16.74
CA ALA A 160 -6.59 3.83 -15.48
C ALA A 160 -7.69 3.80 -14.38
N TYR A 161 -8.53 4.83 -14.31
CA TYR A 161 -9.70 4.82 -13.42
C TYR A 161 -10.68 3.70 -13.76
N GLU A 162 -11.02 3.54 -15.04
CA GLU A 162 -11.91 2.47 -15.51
C GLU A 162 -11.31 1.08 -15.24
N THR A 163 -10.00 0.91 -15.42
CA THR A 163 -9.28 -0.32 -15.09
C THR A 163 -9.40 -0.64 -13.60
N GLY A 164 -9.12 0.32 -12.71
CA GLY A 164 -9.29 0.15 -11.27
C GLY A 164 -10.73 -0.16 -10.87
N CYS A 165 -11.74 0.48 -11.50
CA CYS A 165 -13.15 0.15 -11.28
C CYS A 165 -13.49 -1.30 -11.69
N GLN A 166 -12.97 -1.77 -12.82
CA GLN A 166 -13.24 -3.11 -13.31
C GLN A 166 -12.57 -4.16 -12.45
N ILE A 167 -11.27 -3.98 -12.13
CA ILE A 167 -10.53 -4.87 -11.21
C ILE A 167 -11.22 -4.91 -9.84
N GLY A 168 -11.45 -3.76 -9.23
CA GLY A 168 -12.11 -3.67 -7.94
C GLY A 168 -13.50 -4.32 -7.92
N SER A 169 -14.24 -4.27 -9.04
CA SER A 169 -15.58 -4.87 -9.12
C SER A 169 -15.56 -6.39 -8.97
N TYR A 170 -14.74 -7.10 -9.77
CA TYR A 170 -14.71 -8.57 -9.67
C TYR A 170 -13.97 -9.06 -8.43
N LEU A 171 -12.99 -8.32 -7.91
CA LEU A 171 -12.34 -8.65 -6.64
C LEU A 171 -13.33 -8.53 -5.47
N SER A 172 -14.10 -7.44 -5.41
CA SER A 172 -15.15 -7.26 -4.38
C SER A 172 -16.23 -8.32 -4.46
N GLU A 173 -16.63 -8.75 -5.67
CA GLU A 173 -17.60 -9.83 -5.89
C GLU A 173 -17.13 -11.16 -5.29
N LEU A 174 -15.82 -11.44 -5.34
CA LEU A 174 -15.19 -12.62 -4.72
C LEU A 174 -15.00 -12.46 -3.21
N GLY A 175 -15.08 -11.23 -2.68
CA GLY A 175 -14.91 -10.93 -1.26
C GLY A 175 -13.53 -10.43 -0.85
N PHE A 176 -12.60 -10.20 -1.81
CA PHE A 176 -11.35 -9.51 -1.52
C PHE A 176 -11.61 -8.08 -1.05
N ASN A 177 -10.70 -7.55 -0.25
CA ASN A 177 -10.77 -6.18 0.25
C ASN A 177 -9.45 -5.40 0.12
N VAL A 178 -8.36 -6.06 -0.30
CA VAL A 178 -7.06 -5.42 -0.60
C VAL A 178 -6.59 -5.87 -1.98
N ASP A 179 -6.22 -4.92 -2.83
CA ASP A 179 -5.45 -5.18 -4.02
C ASP A 179 -4.02 -4.65 -3.86
N PHE A 180 -3.02 -5.50 -4.08
CA PHE A 180 -1.64 -5.06 -4.14
C PHE A 180 -1.34 -4.42 -5.51
N ALA A 181 -2.08 -3.35 -5.80
CA ALA A 181 -2.02 -2.48 -6.96
C ALA A 181 -2.46 -1.05 -6.56
N PRO A 182 -2.04 -0.01 -7.30
CA PRO A 182 -1.27 -0.02 -8.55
C PRO A 182 0.25 -0.10 -8.37
N VAL A 183 0.94 -0.51 -9.45
CA VAL A 183 2.39 -0.35 -9.58
C VAL A 183 2.69 1.13 -9.84
N ALA A 184 3.44 1.75 -8.90
CA ALA A 184 3.82 3.16 -8.95
C ALA A 184 5.30 3.37 -9.38
N ASP A 185 5.93 2.31 -9.87
CA ASP A 185 7.31 2.33 -10.33
C ASP A 185 7.41 2.99 -11.71
N VAL A 186 8.24 4.04 -11.83
CA VAL A 186 8.56 4.67 -13.12
C VAL A 186 9.64 3.84 -13.82
N LEU A 187 9.39 3.33 -15.03
CA LEU A 187 10.33 2.50 -15.77
C LEU A 187 11.46 3.37 -16.36
N THR A 188 12.42 3.75 -15.54
CA THR A 188 13.57 4.57 -15.96
C THR A 188 14.69 3.75 -16.57
N ASN A 189 14.81 2.47 -16.20
CA ASN A 189 15.71 1.52 -16.84
C ASN A 189 14.95 0.63 -17.85
N PRO A 190 15.12 0.82 -19.18
CA PRO A 190 14.41 0.02 -20.18
C PRO A 190 14.84 -1.47 -20.20
N GLN A 191 15.93 -1.82 -19.52
CA GLN A 191 16.38 -3.20 -19.36
C GLN A 191 15.79 -3.92 -18.14
N ASN A 192 15.02 -3.20 -17.32
CA ASN A 192 14.33 -3.77 -16.18
C ASN A 192 13.19 -4.67 -16.66
N THR A 193 13.36 -5.99 -16.53
CA THR A 193 12.37 -7.01 -16.91
C THR A 193 11.42 -7.36 -15.78
N VAL A 194 11.74 -6.98 -14.53
CA VAL A 194 10.93 -7.28 -13.33
C VAL A 194 9.70 -6.38 -13.30
N ILE A 195 9.91 -5.09 -13.52
CA ILE A 195 8.81 -4.11 -13.63
C ILE A 195 8.30 -4.08 -15.07
N GLY A 196 9.14 -3.71 -16.04
CA GLY A 196 8.80 -3.77 -17.45
C GLY A 196 7.41 -3.22 -17.75
N SER A 197 6.58 -4.03 -18.39
CA SER A 197 5.20 -3.68 -18.80
C SER A 197 4.17 -3.59 -17.65
N ARG A 198 4.57 -3.85 -16.40
CA ARG A 198 3.74 -3.63 -15.21
C ARG A 198 3.62 -2.14 -14.87
N SER A 199 4.68 -1.33 -15.16
CA SER A 199 4.66 0.12 -15.03
C SER A 199 3.73 0.76 -16.07
N PHE A 200 3.15 1.91 -15.76
CA PHE A 200 2.45 2.75 -16.73
C PHE A 200 3.38 3.35 -17.77
N GLY A 201 4.68 3.52 -17.45
CA GLY A 201 5.67 4.01 -18.40
C GLY A 201 6.93 4.57 -17.77
N SER A 202 7.54 5.52 -18.49
CA SER A 202 8.79 6.17 -18.08
C SER A 202 8.65 7.68 -17.83
N ASP A 203 7.45 8.23 -17.96
CA ASP A 203 7.17 9.63 -17.64
C ASP A 203 6.50 9.70 -16.26
N PRO A 204 7.20 10.23 -15.24
CA PRO A 204 6.70 10.24 -13.87
C PRO A 204 5.40 11.06 -13.70
N SER A 205 5.15 12.04 -14.58
CA SER A 205 3.92 12.85 -14.50
C SER A 205 2.72 12.09 -15.04
N ILE A 206 2.90 11.34 -16.14
CA ILE A 206 1.87 10.46 -16.69
C ILE A 206 1.60 9.32 -15.71
N ASP A 207 2.65 8.64 -15.25
CA ASP A 207 2.55 7.55 -14.29
C ASP A 207 1.83 7.99 -13.01
N GLY A 208 2.16 9.18 -12.48
CA GLY A 208 1.48 9.75 -11.32
C GLY A 208 -0.02 9.99 -11.55
N ALA A 209 -0.41 10.45 -12.74
CA ALA A 209 -1.81 10.65 -13.09
C ALA A 209 -2.57 9.32 -13.22
N MET A 210 -1.94 8.29 -13.82
CA MET A 210 -2.48 6.94 -13.95
C MET A 210 -2.66 6.29 -12.58
N VAL A 211 -1.61 6.28 -11.75
CA VAL A 211 -1.63 5.72 -10.38
C VAL A 211 -2.74 6.35 -9.55
N ALA A 212 -2.82 7.69 -9.52
CA ALA A 212 -3.87 8.39 -8.77
C ALA A 212 -5.28 8.04 -9.26
N SER A 213 -5.45 7.81 -10.55
CA SER A 213 -6.74 7.47 -11.14
C SER A 213 -7.14 6.02 -10.86
N GLU A 214 -6.22 5.07 -10.95
CA GLU A 214 -6.47 3.67 -10.61
C GLU A 214 -6.80 3.50 -9.13
N VAL A 215 -6.08 4.18 -8.21
CA VAL A 215 -6.43 4.22 -6.77
C VAL A 215 -7.89 4.63 -6.57
N LYS A 216 -8.34 5.71 -7.24
CA LYS A 216 -9.73 6.16 -7.15
C LYS A 216 -10.72 5.15 -7.73
N GLY A 217 -10.34 4.47 -8.82
CA GLY A 217 -11.14 3.42 -9.42
C GLY A 217 -11.36 2.24 -8.47
N LEU A 218 -10.30 1.73 -7.85
CA LEU A 218 -10.35 0.68 -6.83
C LEU A 218 -11.24 1.09 -5.63
N HIS A 219 -11.03 2.28 -5.09
CA HIS A 219 -11.81 2.82 -3.98
C HIS A 219 -13.31 2.94 -4.29
N THR A 220 -13.69 3.28 -5.54
CA THR A 220 -15.10 3.34 -5.96
C THR A 220 -15.81 1.99 -5.80
N LYS A 221 -15.05 0.91 -5.73
CA LYS A 221 -15.55 -0.47 -5.54
C LYS A 221 -15.30 -1.03 -4.15
N GLY A 222 -14.91 -0.17 -3.20
CA GLY A 222 -14.62 -0.58 -1.82
C GLY A 222 -13.32 -1.38 -1.67
N MET A 223 -12.45 -1.38 -2.68
CA MET A 223 -11.16 -2.07 -2.67
C MET A 223 -10.08 -1.15 -2.11
N LEU A 224 -9.35 -1.61 -1.08
CA LEU A 224 -8.17 -0.93 -0.56
C LEU A 224 -7.01 -1.10 -1.53
N SER A 225 -6.28 -0.02 -1.79
CA SER A 225 -5.20 0.03 -2.78
C SER A 225 -3.81 0.05 -2.15
N THR A 226 -2.81 -0.42 -2.89
CA THR A 226 -1.41 -0.52 -2.44
C THR A 226 -0.47 0.04 -3.50
N LEU A 227 0.21 1.13 -3.20
CA LEU A 227 1.29 1.65 -4.06
C LEU A 227 2.55 0.79 -3.91
N LYS A 228 3.17 0.36 -5.00
CA LYS A 228 4.36 -0.49 -4.97
C LYS A 228 5.31 -0.21 -6.13
N HIS A 229 6.63 -0.38 -5.92
CA HIS A 229 7.39 -0.82 -4.75
C HIS A 229 8.26 0.33 -4.25
N PHE A 230 7.89 0.97 -3.15
CA PHE A 230 8.63 2.14 -2.66
C PHE A 230 10.07 1.73 -2.22
N PRO A 231 11.11 2.51 -2.56
CA PRO A 231 11.11 3.88 -3.09
C PRO A 231 11.12 4.01 -4.63
N GLY A 232 10.87 2.95 -5.39
CA GLY A 232 10.82 2.90 -6.83
C GLY A 232 11.73 1.80 -7.38
N HIS A 233 11.13 0.76 -7.98
CA HIS A 233 11.82 -0.43 -8.52
C HIS A 233 12.16 -0.30 -10.01
N GLY A 234 11.67 0.75 -10.70
CA GLY A 234 11.78 0.83 -12.15
C GLY A 234 13.17 1.16 -12.70
N ASP A 235 14.12 1.56 -11.83
CA ASP A 235 15.52 1.84 -12.19
C ASP A 235 16.46 0.65 -11.99
N THR A 236 16.03 -0.40 -11.28
CA THR A 236 16.88 -1.54 -10.97
C THR A 236 17.21 -2.37 -12.20
N TYR A 237 18.32 -3.10 -12.13
CA TYR A 237 18.71 -4.08 -13.15
C TYR A 237 18.45 -5.50 -12.65
N GLU A 238 18.69 -5.74 -11.35
CA GLU A 238 18.60 -7.03 -10.71
C GLU A 238 17.17 -7.34 -10.28
N ASP A 239 16.83 -8.63 -10.25
CA ASP A 239 15.57 -9.14 -9.71
C ASP A 239 15.67 -9.35 -8.19
N SER A 240 14.88 -8.60 -7.43
CA SER A 240 14.80 -8.71 -5.97
C SER A 240 14.23 -10.06 -5.48
N HIS A 241 13.59 -10.84 -6.35
CA HIS A 241 13.19 -12.21 -6.03
C HIS A 241 14.39 -13.16 -5.92
N GLU A 242 15.46 -12.90 -6.64
CA GLU A 242 16.65 -13.76 -6.69
C GLU A 242 17.74 -13.30 -5.71
N GLY A 243 17.87 -11.99 -5.48
CA GLY A 243 18.94 -11.42 -4.65
C GLY A 243 18.83 -9.92 -4.47
N LYS A 244 19.93 -9.29 -4.03
CA LYS A 244 19.97 -7.85 -3.81
C LYS A 244 19.72 -7.08 -5.10
N SER A 245 18.91 -6.05 -4.99
CA SER A 245 18.58 -5.13 -6.06
C SER A 245 18.93 -3.71 -5.64
N TYR A 246 19.50 -2.91 -6.55
CA TYR A 246 20.08 -1.61 -6.21
C TYR A 246 19.50 -0.47 -7.04
N VAL A 247 19.33 0.68 -6.36
CA VAL A 247 19.12 1.98 -6.97
C VAL A 247 20.18 2.93 -6.45
N TYR A 248 21.04 3.45 -7.36
CA TYR A 248 22.17 4.30 -6.99
C TYR A 248 21.85 5.80 -7.08
N LYS A 249 20.62 6.15 -7.38
CA LYS A 249 20.15 7.54 -7.45
C LYS A 249 20.27 8.23 -6.10
N THR A 250 20.54 9.53 -6.18
CA THR A 250 20.47 10.44 -5.04
C THR A 250 19.02 10.67 -4.62
N ARG A 251 18.83 11.18 -3.39
CA ARG A 251 17.50 11.58 -2.90
C ARG A 251 16.80 12.58 -3.83
N GLU A 252 17.55 13.58 -4.34
CA GLU A 252 17.02 14.60 -5.25
C GLU A 252 16.54 13.98 -6.58
N GLU A 253 17.29 13.04 -7.14
CA GLU A 253 16.91 12.33 -8.37
C GLU A 253 15.63 11.51 -8.16
N LEU A 254 15.52 10.76 -7.06
CA LEU A 254 14.31 9.98 -6.73
C LEU A 254 13.11 10.90 -6.47
N GLU A 255 13.31 12.01 -5.78
CA GLU A 255 12.25 12.99 -5.52
C GLU A 255 11.68 13.63 -6.78
N ASN A 256 12.54 13.84 -7.78
CA ASN A 256 12.17 14.45 -9.05
C ASN A 256 11.65 13.45 -10.09
N CYS A 257 11.66 12.14 -9.80
CA CYS A 257 11.22 11.10 -10.71
C CYS A 257 10.38 10.02 -9.98
N GLU A 258 11.04 9.04 -9.35
CA GLU A 258 10.41 7.83 -8.82
C GLU A 258 9.33 8.10 -7.76
N TRP A 259 9.50 9.15 -6.95
CA TRP A 259 8.52 9.46 -5.89
C TRP A 259 7.30 10.25 -6.37
N ILE A 260 7.29 10.73 -7.61
CA ILE A 260 6.14 11.50 -8.14
C ILE A 260 4.86 10.63 -8.18
N PRO A 261 4.85 9.40 -8.73
CA PRO A 261 3.66 8.55 -8.70
C PRO A 261 3.22 8.17 -7.29
N PHE A 262 4.16 7.90 -6.37
CA PHE A 262 3.83 7.64 -4.97
C PHE A 262 3.15 8.84 -4.31
N LYS A 263 3.68 10.06 -4.48
CA LYS A 263 3.07 11.29 -3.98
C LYS A 263 1.63 11.44 -4.51
N LYS A 264 1.42 11.17 -5.80
CA LYS A 264 0.09 11.27 -6.43
C LYS A 264 -0.87 10.18 -5.94
N GLY A 265 -0.41 8.97 -5.73
CA GLY A 265 -1.20 7.89 -5.14
C GLY A 265 -1.56 8.17 -3.67
N ILE A 266 -0.62 8.72 -2.87
CA ILE A 266 -0.87 9.15 -1.50
C ILE A 266 -1.91 10.29 -1.46
N GLU A 267 -1.77 11.29 -2.33
CA GLU A 267 -2.76 12.37 -2.49
C GLU A 267 -4.14 11.86 -2.91
N ALA A 268 -4.20 10.75 -3.67
CA ALA A 268 -5.43 10.08 -4.07
C ALA A 268 -6.06 9.23 -2.96
N GLY A 269 -5.35 9.04 -1.84
CA GLY A 269 -5.84 8.37 -0.63
C GLY A 269 -5.49 6.89 -0.52
N SER A 270 -4.44 6.41 -1.22
CA SER A 270 -4.01 5.00 -1.12
C SER A 270 -3.87 4.54 0.33
N ASP A 271 -4.32 3.31 0.60
CA ASP A 271 -4.41 2.75 1.95
C ASP A 271 -3.10 2.12 2.41
N PHE A 272 -2.35 1.54 1.46
CA PHE A 272 -1.07 0.89 1.70
C PHE A 272 0.03 1.48 0.81
N VAL A 273 1.26 1.41 1.33
CA VAL A 273 2.50 1.51 0.54
C VAL A 273 3.33 0.27 0.84
N MET A 274 3.67 -0.48 -0.21
CA MET A 274 4.54 -1.63 -0.13
C MET A 274 5.99 -1.23 -0.31
N MET A 275 6.82 -1.58 0.69
CA MET A 275 8.25 -1.32 0.69
C MET A 275 8.99 -2.39 -0.09
N GLY A 276 9.62 -2.02 -1.20
CA GLY A 276 10.44 -2.94 -1.98
C GLY A 276 11.72 -3.37 -1.24
N HIS A 277 12.27 -4.53 -1.62
CA HIS A 277 13.56 -5.01 -1.11
C HIS A 277 14.71 -4.44 -1.95
N ILE A 278 14.77 -3.10 -2.03
CA ILE A 278 15.68 -2.34 -2.87
C ILE A 278 16.68 -1.62 -1.97
N SER A 279 17.97 -1.83 -2.20
CA SER A 279 19.03 -1.10 -1.51
C SER A 279 19.28 0.23 -2.23
N CYS A 280 19.34 1.32 -1.45
CA CYS A 280 19.57 2.68 -1.95
C CYS A 280 20.80 3.30 -1.28
N PRO A 281 22.03 2.87 -1.62
CA PRO A 281 23.25 3.34 -0.95
C PRO A 281 23.47 4.85 -1.04
N GLY A 282 22.95 5.49 -2.09
CA GLY A 282 22.99 6.95 -2.23
C GLY A 282 22.17 7.72 -1.20
N ILE A 283 21.27 7.01 -0.49
CA ILE A 283 20.42 7.56 0.59
C ILE A 283 20.86 7.06 1.95
N THR A 284 20.99 5.74 2.10
CA THR A 284 21.23 5.07 3.40
C THR A 284 22.73 5.02 3.77
N GLY A 285 23.60 5.09 2.78
CA GLY A 285 25.05 4.92 2.94
C GLY A 285 25.48 3.45 3.09
N ASP A 286 24.54 2.50 3.02
CA ASP A 286 24.77 1.06 3.12
C ASP A 286 23.83 0.26 2.20
N ASP A 287 23.93 -1.09 2.25
CA ASP A 287 23.14 -2.00 1.43
C ASP A 287 21.82 -2.45 2.11
N THR A 288 21.37 -1.79 3.16
CA THR A 288 20.13 -2.15 3.85
C THR A 288 18.95 -1.98 2.88
N PRO A 289 18.11 -3.03 2.66
CA PRO A 289 16.92 -2.90 1.83
C PRO A 289 15.94 -1.87 2.39
N ALA A 290 15.24 -1.15 1.51
CA ALA A 290 14.28 -0.12 1.90
C ALA A 290 13.22 -0.61 2.88
N SER A 291 12.76 -1.87 2.74
CA SER A 291 11.82 -2.51 3.67
C SER A 291 12.35 -2.70 5.10
N LEU A 292 13.68 -2.59 5.30
CA LEU A 292 14.37 -2.71 6.59
C LEU A 292 15.05 -1.40 7.01
N SER A 293 14.90 -0.32 6.24
CA SER A 293 15.56 0.97 6.46
C SER A 293 14.64 1.98 7.13
N TYR A 294 15.00 2.40 8.34
CA TYR A 294 14.29 3.47 9.05
C TYR A 294 14.28 4.78 8.24
N THR A 295 15.40 5.13 7.63
CA THR A 295 15.52 6.34 6.82
C THR A 295 14.52 6.33 5.65
N ILE A 296 14.37 5.20 4.94
CA ILE A 296 13.46 5.15 3.79
C ILE A 296 12.00 5.01 4.24
N CYS A 297 11.73 4.10 5.17
CA CYS A 297 10.38 3.79 5.63
C CYS A 297 9.79 4.92 6.49
N THR A 298 10.54 5.43 7.47
CA THR A 298 10.04 6.43 8.40
C THR A 298 10.37 7.84 7.97
N GLU A 299 11.66 8.22 7.88
CA GLU A 299 12.03 9.63 7.63
C GLU A 299 11.57 10.12 6.26
N ILE A 300 11.61 9.27 5.22
CA ILE A 300 11.19 9.66 3.87
C ILE A 300 9.69 9.43 3.68
N LEU A 301 9.21 8.18 3.78
CA LEU A 301 7.81 7.87 3.44
C LEU A 301 6.82 8.48 4.43
N ARG A 302 7.06 8.32 5.74
CA ARG A 302 6.16 8.85 6.78
C ARG A 302 6.30 10.36 6.94
N ASP A 303 7.53 10.83 7.22
CA ASP A 303 7.74 12.19 7.70
C ASP A 303 7.80 13.17 6.53
N GLN A 304 8.55 12.86 5.46
CA GLN A 304 8.72 13.78 4.33
C GLN A 304 7.53 13.71 3.34
N LEU A 305 7.10 12.49 2.94
CA LEU A 305 5.99 12.33 2.00
C LEU A 305 4.62 12.36 2.69
N GLY A 306 4.59 12.30 4.03
CA GLY A 306 3.39 12.46 4.84
C GLY A 306 2.42 11.28 4.78
N PHE A 307 2.87 10.07 4.43
CA PHE A 307 1.99 8.92 4.33
C PHE A 307 1.46 8.47 5.69
N GLN A 308 0.15 8.44 5.85
CA GLN A 308 -0.53 8.08 7.10
C GLN A 308 -1.20 6.70 7.07
N GLY A 309 -1.25 6.04 5.91
CA GLY A 309 -1.80 4.70 5.76
C GLY A 309 -0.87 3.59 6.27
N LEU A 310 -1.10 2.36 5.85
CA LEU A 310 -0.32 1.19 6.26
C LEU A 310 0.95 1.02 5.41
N VAL A 311 2.08 0.90 6.07
CA VAL A 311 3.34 0.49 5.44
C VAL A 311 3.46 -1.02 5.58
N ILE A 312 3.48 -1.73 4.45
CA ILE A 312 3.67 -3.18 4.37
C ILE A 312 4.99 -3.48 3.68
N THR A 313 5.71 -4.52 4.11
CA THR A 313 6.88 -4.99 3.35
C THR A 313 6.44 -5.68 2.07
N ASP A 314 7.28 -5.72 1.06
CA ASP A 314 7.20 -6.75 0.02
C ASP A 314 7.38 -8.14 0.65
N ALA A 315 7.16 -9.22 -0.13
CA ALA A 315 7.19 -10.58 0.38
C ALA A 315 8.58 -10.94 0.97
N MET A 316 8.62 -11.13 2.28
CA MET A 316 9.88 -11.34 3.03
C MET A 316 10.54 -12.70 2.76
N ASN A 317 9.89 -13.60 2.01
CA ASN A 317 10.48 -14.83 1.51
C ASN A 317 11.28 -14.65 0.20
N MET A 318 11.32 -13.43 -0.36
CA MET A 318 12.13 -13.09 -1.54
C MET A 318 13.62 -13.12 -1.23
N GLY A 319 14.44 -13.51 -2.22
CA GLY A 319 15.89 -13.75 -2.06
C GLY A 319 16.66 -12.53 -1.53
N ALA A 320 16.25 -11.31 -1.87
CA ALA A 320 16.88 -10.09 -1.37
C ALA A 320 16.89 -9.97 0.17
N VAL A 321 15.94 -10.60 0.85
CA VAL A 321 15.87 -10.63 2.32
C VAL A 321 16.13 -12.02 2.87
N ALA A 322 15.48 -13.08 2.34
CA ALA A 322 15.55 -14.42 2.89
C ALA A 322 16.95 -15.05 2.82
N ASN A 323 17.80 -14.63 1.86
CA ASN A 323 19.17 -15.08 1.74
C ASN A 323 20.13 -14.38 2.73
N GLU A 324 19.76 -13.22 3.25
CA GLU A 324 20.65 -12.37 4.05
C GLU A 324 20.26 -12.32 5.52
N TYR A 325 18.98 -12.53 5.85
CA TYR A 325 18.44 -12.36 7.21
C TYR A 325 17.63 -13.57 7.64
N ALA A 326 17.81 -14.01 8.86
CA ALA A 326 16.87 -14.95 9.49
C ALA A 326 15.49 -14.29 9.63
N SER A 327 14.40 -15.05 9.45
CA SER A 327 13.04 -14.51 9.43
C SER A 327 12.67 -13.70 10.68
N GLY A 328 13.16 -14.11 11.86
CA GLY A 328 12.96 -13.38 13.10
C GLY A 328 13.65 -12.01 13.10
N ASP A 329 14.92 -11.96 12.65
CA ASP A 329 15.69 -10.72 12.58
C ASP A 329 15.13 -9.77 11.52
N ALA A 330 14.75 -10.31 10.36
CA ALA A 330 14.12 -9.54 9.29
C ALA A 330 12.81 -8.88 9.76
N ALA A 331 11.94 -9.64 10.44
CA ALA A 331 10.69 -9.13 10.99
C ALA A 331 10.91 -8.02 12.03
N VAL A 332 11.87 -8.21 12.95
CA VAL A 332 12.24 -7.19 13.95
C VAL A 332 12.74 -5.92 13.28
N ARG A 333 13.63 -6.04 12.28
CA ARG A 333 14.17 -4.89 11.53
C ARG A 333 13.06 -4.14 10.76
N ALA A 334 12.13 -4.86 10.13
CA ALA A 334 11.01 -4.25 9.42
C ALA A 334 10.13 -3.41 10.37
N VAL A 335 9.79 -3.95 11.54
CA VAL A 335 9.02 -3.20 12.57
C VAL A 335 9.81 -1.99 13.07
N GLN A 336 11.13 -2.12 13.32
CA GLN A 336 11.99 -1.01 13.73
C GLN A 336 12.13 0.04 12.63
N ALA A 337 12.15 -0.36 11.36
CA ALA A 337 12.18 0.56 10.23
C ALA A 337 10.90 1.39 10.11
N GLY A 338 9.77 0.93 10.65
CA GLY A 338 8.49 1.64 10.60
C GLY A 338 7.39 0.91 9.84
N ALA A 339 7.64 -0.31 9.36
CA ALA A 339 6.60 -1.13 8.74
C ALA A 339 5.51 -1.49 9.75
N ASP A 340 4.25 -1.41 9.33
CA ASP A 340 3.09 -1.79 10.12
C ASP A 340 2.74 -3.25 9.91
N MET A 341 2.98 -3.77 8.71
CA MET A 341 2.68 -5.16 8.36
C MET A 341 3.86 -5.83 7.65
N ILE A 342 3.98 -7.12 7.87
CA ILE A 342 5.01 -8.01 7.34
C ILE A 342 4.34 -9.02 6.41
N LEU A 343 4.65 -8.95 5.11
CA LEU A 343 4.09 -9.82 4.09
C LEU A 343 4.95 -11.09 3.95
N MET A 344 4.30 -12.26 4.02
CA MET A 344 4.86 -13.57 3.66
C MET A 344 6.29 -13.82 4.19
N PRO A 345 6.54 -13.78 5.52
CA PRO A 345 7.85 -14.15 6.06
C PRO A 345 8.21 -15.59 5.64
N ALA A 346 9.49 -15.86 5.37
CA ALA A 346 9.96 -17.19 4.96
C ALA A 346 9.69 -18.28 6.02
N ASP A 347 9.71 -17.89 7.30
CA ASP A 347 9.27 -18.69 8.45
C ASP A 347 8.41 -17.80 9.36
N PHE A 348 7.09 -18.01 9.30
CA PHE A 348 6.13 -17.24 10.11
C PHE A 348 6.35 -17.45 11.61
N SER A 349 6.59 -18.67 12.04
CA SER A 349 6.78 -18.96 13.47
C SER A 349 8.01 -18.26 14.04
N ALA A 350 9.12 -18.27 13.29
CA ALA A 350 10.35 -17.57 13.67
C ALA A 350 10.17 -16.05 13.63
N ALA A 351 9.48 -15.51 12.61
CA ALA A 351 9.20 -14.08 12.48
C ALA A 351 8.32 -13.57 13.65
N TYR A 352 7.23 -14.26 13.94
CA TYR A 352 6.34 -13.95 15.07
C TYR A 352 7.08 -14.02 16.41
N ALA A 353 7.83 -15.10 16.65
CA ALA A 353 8.62 -15.27 17.87
C ALA A 353 9.71 -14.18 17.99
N GLY A 354 10.35 -13.79 16.89
CA GLY A 354 11.33 -12.72 16.85
C GLY A 354 10.75 -11.39 17.34
N VAL A 355 9.61 -10.96 16.75
CA VAL A 355 8.94 -9.72 17.18
C VAL A 355 8.50 -9.80 18.63
N ARG A 356 7.89 -10.92 19.07
CA ARG A 356 7.46 -11.11 20.46
C ARG A 356 8.64 -11.01 21.43
N ASN A 357 9.75 -11.67 21.14
CA ASN A 357 10.94 -11.63 21.99
C ASN A 357 11.56 -10.22 22.03
N ALA A 358 11.54 -9.49 20.89
CA ALA A 358 12.02 -8.12 20.82
C ALA A 358 11.18 -7.16 21.66
N VAL A 359 9.86 -7.39 21.77
CA VAL A 359 9.02 -6.61 22.70
C VAL A 359 9.31 -6.99 24.14
N GLN A 360 9.41 -8.28 24.45
CA GLN A 360 9.66 -8.77 25.82
C GLN A 360 11.00 -8.30 26.38
N ASN A 361 12.03 -8.16 25.55
CA ASN A 361 13.36 -7.69 25.97
C ASN A 361 13.57 -6.17 25.82
N GLY A 362 12.55 -5.43 25.37
CA GLY A 362 12.58 -3.98 25.22
C GLY A 362 13.29 -3.46 23.97
N THR A 363 13.68 -4.32 23.03
CA THR A 363 14.25 -3.93 21.72
C THR A 363 13.22 -3.21 20.85
N ILE A 364 11.94 -3.60 20.94
CA ILE A 364 10.78 -2.90 20.40
C ILE A 364 9.87 -2.55 21.57
N THR A 365 9.36 -1.33 21.61
CA THR A 365 8.40 -0.94 22.64
C THR A 365 7.01 -1.49 22.32
N GLU A 366 6.19 -1.80 23.33
CA GLU A 366 4.79 -2.17 23.08
C GLU A 366 4.02 -1.03 22.41
N GLU A 367 4.38 0.23 22.70
CA GLU A 367 3.79 1.39 22.03
C GLU A 367 4.04 1.38 20.52
N ARG A 368 5.24 0.98 20.06
CA ARG A 368 5.51 0.82 18.62
C ARG A 368 4.59 -0.22 17.97
N ILE A 369 4.26 -1.31 18.69
CA ILE A 369 3.27 -2.29 18.24
C ILE A 369 1.86 -1.67 18.23
N ASN A 370 1.48 -0.95 19.29
CA ASN A 370 0.19 -0.27 19.39
C ASN A 370 0.00 0.75 18.25
N GLU A 371 1.02 1.49 17.86
CA GLU A 371 0.99 2.40 16.69
C GLU A 371 0.63 1.68 15.39
N SER A 372 1.24 0.52 15.13
CA SER A 372 0.89 -0.29 13.96
C SER A 372 -0.53 -0.83 14.03
N VAL A 373 -0.93 -1.38 15.18
CA VAL A 373 -2.30 -1.91 15.37
C VAL A 373 -3.33 -0.80 15.22
N ARG A 374 -3.05 0.41 15.72
CA ARG A 374 -3.94 1.58 15.55
C ARG A 374 -4.19 1.88 14.07
N ARG A 375 -3.13 1.92 13.26
CA ARG A 375 -3.27 2.13 11.81
C ARG A 375 -3.99 0.96 11.13
N ILE A 376 -3.68 -0.29 11.52
CA ILE A 376 -4.34 -1.50 10.98
C ILE A 376 -5.84 -1.44 11.26
N LEU A 377 -6.26 -1.16 12.49
CA LEU A 377 -7.67 -1.07 12.85
C LEU A 377 -8.37 0.10 12.16
N ALA A 378 -7.71 1.25 12.05
CA ALA A 378 -8.26 2.41 11.34
C ALA A 378 -8.53 2.11 9.85
N VAL A 379 -7.61 1.40 9.17
CA VAL A 379 -7.82 0.99 7.76
C VAL A 379 -8.86 -0.12 7.67
N LYS A 380 -8.89 -1.08 8.61
CA LYS A 380 -9.92 -2.14 8.65
C LYS A 380 -11.34 -1.59 8.82
N ASN A 381 -11.50 -0.47 9.52
CA ASN A 381 -12.80 0.19 9.65
C ASN A 381 -13.36 0.68 8.30
N LYS A 382 -12.51 0.91 7.28
CA LYS A 382 -12.97 1.27 5.93
C LYS A 382 -13.66 0.11 5.22
N ILE A 383 -13.33 -1.15 5.55
CA ILE A 383 -13.93 -2.34 4.95
C ILE A 383 -15.42 -2.44 5.28
N ASN A 384 -15.83 -2.04 6.48
CA ASN A 384 -17.20 -2.16 6.98
C ASN A 384 -18.12 -1.00 6.57
N THR A 385 -17.59 0.06 5.95
CA THR A 385 -18.36 1.27 5.59
C THR A 385 -18.78 1.31 4.11
N ALA A 386 -18.41 0.29 3.33
CA ALA A 386 -18.79 0.16 1.92
C ALA A 386 -20.07 -0.69 1.77
N GLU A 387 -21.21 -0.22 2.38
CA GLU A 387 -22.58 -0.71 2.09
C GLU A 387 -23.28 0.20 1.07
#